data_2605790bdcc31a8dd3a4c8001ac1d571
#
_entry.id   2605790bdcc31a8dd3a4c8001ac1d571
#
_cell.length_a   1.000
_cell.length_b   1.000
_cell.length_c   1.000
_cell.angle_alpha   90.00
_cell.angle_beta   90.00
_cell.angle_gamma   90.00
#
_symmetry.space_group_name_H-M   'P 1'
#
loop_
_entity.id
_entity.type
_entity.pdbx_description
1 polymer ?
#
loop_
_entity_poly.entity_id
_entity_poly.type
_entity_poly.pdbx_seq_one_letter_code
_entity_poly.pdbx_strand_id
1 'polypeptide(L)'
;VIFGGPMSANDEQPYIRDEMKLIERLLKAETPYLGICLGAQLMARTLGARVAEHGEGFREVGYYELTPTAPGCPLFPRPMMAYQWHREGFDLPDGATLLAKGNVFPNQACRVGRNAYGIQFHPEVTEAMNRRWATRAAHMLSDPGAQSREAQLEGRRLYDDALREWLDSFLDHWLPPLDGAPAATSGAAALRQPAFS
;
A
#
# COMPACT_ATOMS: atom_id res chain seq x y z
N VAL A 1 12.98 2.07 0.38
CA VAL A 1 11.62 1.88 0.92
C VAL A 1 11.47 2.68 2.19
N ILE A 2 10.35 3.40 2.36
CA ILE A 2 9.93 4.02 3.63
C ILE A 2 8.65 3.33 4.08
N PHE A 3 8.70 2.73 5.25
CA PHE A 3 7.60 1.95 5.81
C PHE A 3 6.57 2.81 6.55
N GLY A 4 5.48 2.17 6.95
CA GLY A 4 4.47 2.72 7.83
C GLY A 4 4.97 2.97 9.26
N GLY A 5 4.21 3.75 10.00
CA GLY A 5 4.48 4.08 11.40
C GLY A 5 3.26 4.68 12.09
N PRO A 6 3.27 4.79 13.43
CA PRO A 6 2.14 5.33 14.19
C PRO A 6 2.02 6.87 14.13
N MET A 7 3.00 7.54 13.52
CA MET A 7 3.06 8.99 13.39
C MET A 7 2.12 9.48 12.29
N SER A 8 1.80 10.76 12.31
CA SER A 8 1.16 11.45 11.18
C SER A 8 2.23 12.07 10.27
N ALA A 9 1.97 12.06 8.98
CA ALA A 9 2.77 12.87 8.04
C ALA A 9 2.67 14.37 8.34
N ASN A 10 1.67 14.80 9.13
CA ASN A 10 1.47 16.18 9.56
C ASN A 10 2.21 16.52 10.84
N ASP A 11 2.85 15.57 11.49
CA ASP A 11 3.61 15.80 12.70
C ASP A 11 4.81 16.74 12.48
N GLU A 12 5.14 17.52 13.51
CA GLU A 12 6.20 18.54 13.42
C GLU A 12 7.58 18.05 13.86
N GLN A 13 7.71 16.76 14.21
CA GLN A 13 8.97 16.22 14.69
C GLN A 13 10.09 16.37 13.64
N PRO A 14 11.32 16.66 14.08
CA PRO A 14 12.44 16.89 13.16
C PRO A 14 12.67 15.74 12.16
N TYR A 15 12.54 14.48 12.61
CA TYR A 15 12.76 13.31 11.75
C TYR A 15 11.71 13.20 10.63
N ILE A 16 10.45 13.60 10.84
CA ILE A 16 9.42 13.65 9.79
C ILE A 16 9.84 14.63 8.69
N ARG A 17 10.32 15.81 9.09
CA ARG A 17 10.84 16.82 8.15
C ARG A 17 12.08 16.33 7.39
N ASP A 18 12.95 15.60 8.07
CA ASP A 18 14.18 15.08 7.46
C ASP A 18 13.87 13.92 6.50
N GLU A 19 12.90 13.06 6.81
CA GLU A 19 12.38 12.07 5.85
C GLU A 19 11.76 12.73 4.62
N MET A 20 10.95 13.78 4.78
CA MET A 20 10.39 14.52 3.64
C MET A 20 11.49 15.14 2.76
N LYS A 21 12.55 15.71 3.35
CA LYS A 21 13.72 16.22 2.58
C LYS A 21 14.46 15.09 1.85
N LEU A 22 14.55 13.90 2.47
CA LEU A 22 15.12 12.73 1.80
C LEU A 22 14.26 12.32 0.62
N ILE A 23 12.94 12.20 0.81
CA ILE A 23 11.98 11.88 -0.25
C ILE A 23 12.10 12.86 -1.41
N GLU A 24 12.12 14.16 -1.13
CA GLU A 24 12.28 15.20 -2.17
C GLU A 24 13.55 14.98 -3.01
N ARG A 25 14.68 14.67 -2.35
CA ARG A 25 15.95 14.39 -3.05
C ARG A 25 15.87 13.13 -3.91
N LEU A 26 15.24 12.05 -3.37
CA LEU A 26 15.08 10.79 -4.09
C LEU A 26 14.19 10.97 -5.33
N LEU A 27 13.09 11.71 -5.21
CA LEU A 27 12.20 12.01 -6.32
C LEU A 27 12.88 12.86 -7.40
N LYS A 28 13.63 13.90 -7.01
CA LYS A 28 14.40 14.74 -7.93
C LYS A 28 15.50 13.97 -8.67
N ALA A 29 16.10 12.98 -8.02
CA ALA A 29 17.13 12.12 -8.59
C ALA A 29 16.54 10.92 -9.38
N GLU A 30 15.21 10.82 -9.49
CA GLU A 30 14.51 9.68 -10.10
C GLU A 30 14.91 8.32 -9.51
N THR A 31 15.38 8.31 -8.26
CA THR A 31 15.75 7.08 -7.55
C THR A 31 14.49 6.25 -7.29
N PRO A 32 14.54 4.92 -7.51
CA PRO A 32 13.41 4.06 -7.17
C PRO A 32 12.96 4.27 -5.72
N TYR A 33 11.68 4.58 -5.54
CA TYR A 33 11.08 4.87 -4.25
C TYR A 33 9.80 4.06 -4.04
N LEU A 34 9.66 3.43 -2.89
CA LEU A 34 8.42 2.83 -2.43
C LEU A 34 8.07 3.36 -1.04
N GLY A 35 6.96 4.08 -0.96
CA GLY A 35 6.34 4.49 0.31
C GLY A 35 5.18 3.57 0.66
N ILE A 36 5.20 3.01 1.87
CA ILE A 36 4.13 2.15 2.42
C ILE A 36 3.44 2.91 3.54
N CYS A 37 2.13 3.06 3.48
CA CYS A 37 1.27 3.75 4.46
C CYS A 37 1.82 5.16 4.77
N LEU A 38 2.43 5.39 5.93
CA LEU A 38 3.06 6.68 6.26
C LEU A 38 4.07 7.12 5.20
N GLY A 39 4.86 6.20 4.64
CA GLY A 39 5.80 6.52 3.56
C GLY A 39 5.10 7.07 2.31
N ALA A 40 3.93 6.54 1.94
CA ALA A 40 3.13 7.08 0.84
C ALA A 40 2.55 8.45 1.18
N GLN A 41 2.08 8.64 2.40
CA GLN A 41 1.55 9.91 2.90
C GLN A 41 2.65 11.00 2.94
N LEU A 42 3.86 10.65 3.39
CA LEU A 42 5.01 11.56 3.38
C LEU A 42 5.40 11.96 1.94
N MET A 43 5.37 11.03 1.00
CA MET A 43 5.61 11.34 -0.42
C MET A 43 4.53 12.30 -0.95
N ALA A 44 3.26 12.01 -0.69
CA ALA A 44 2.16 12.87 -1.12
C ALA A 44 2.29 14.28 -0.54
N ARG A 45 2.59 14.40 0.75
CA ARG A 45 2.79 15.69 1.41
C ARG A 45 4.02 16.44 0.89
N THR A 46 5.12 15.74 0.61
CA THR A 46 6.32 16.34 0.00
C THR A 46 6.02 16.97 -1.34
N LEU A 47 5.05 16.41 -2.07
CA LEU A 47 4.56 16.93 -3.35
C LEU A 47 3.41 17.94 -3.21
N GLY A 48 3.10 18.40 -2.00
CA GLY A 48 2.10 19.42 -1.73
C GLY A 48 0.66 18.91 -1.59
N ALA A 49 0.43 17.60 -1.65
CA ALA A 49 -0.89 17.02 -1.45
C ALA A 49 -1.26 16.98 0.04
N ARG A 50 -2.56 17.04 0.31
CA ARG A 50 -3.10 16.97 1.66
C ARG A 50 -3.04 15.53 2.18
N VAL A 51 -2.73 15.38 3.46
CA VAL A 51 -2.90 14.14 4.24
C VAL A 51 -3.86 14.45 5.38
N ALA A 52 -4.92 13.66 5.54
CA ALA A 52 -5.95 13.93 6.55
C ALA A 52 -6.69 12.64 6.97
N GLU A 53 -7.31 12.72 8.14
CA GLU A 53 -8.31 11.74 8.58
C GLU A 53 -9.58 11.81 7.73
N HIS A 54 -10.34 10.72 7.72
CA HIS A 54 -11.66 10.69 7.08
C HIS A 54 -12.62 11.64 7.81
N GLY A 55 -13.43 12.40 7.04
CA GLY A 55 -14.30 13.43 7.60
C GLY A 55 -15.34 12.90 8.60
N GLU A 56 -15.72 11.64 8.52
CA GLU A 56 -16.63 10.95 9.43
C GLU A 56 -15.89 10.06 10.45
N GLY A 57 -14.56 10.18 10.57
CA GLY A 57 -13.75 9.43 11.53
C GLY A 57 -13.56 7.95 11.20
N PHE A 58 -13.86 7.51 9.95
CA PHE A 58 -13.59 6.14 9.53
C PHE A 58 -12.09 5.86 9.50
N ARG A 59 -11.76 4.60 9.78
CA ARG A 59 -10.42 4.04 9.64
C ARG A 59 -10.47 2.79 8.78
N GLU A 60 -9.40 2.48 8.09
CA GLU A 60 -9.23 1.17 7.48
C GLU A 60 -8.28 0.35 8.36
N VAL A 61 -8.83 -0.63 9.09
CA VAL A 61 -8.10 -1.58 9.93
C VAL A 61 -8.62 -2.97 9.62
N GLY A 62 -7.82 -3.78 8.93
CA GLY A 62 -8.21 -5.10 8.43
C GLY A 62 -8.07 -5.23 6.92
N TYR A 63 -8.87 -6.09 6.29
CA TYR A 63 -8.83 -6.33 4.84
C TYR A 63 -9.89 -5.53 4.11
N TYR A 64 -9.45 -4.73 3.14
CA TYR A 64 -10.31 -3.88 2.31
C TYR A 64 -10.02 -4.11 0.85
N GLU A 65 -11.08 -4.01 0.03
CA GLU A 65 -10.94 -4.20 -1.41
C GLU A 65 -10.25 -3.00 -2.07
N LEU A 66 -9.31 -3.31 -2.92
CA LEU A 66 -8.67 -2.39 -3.85
C LEU A 66 -9.23 -2.63 -5.25
N THR A 67 -9.68 -1.55 -5.89
CA THR A 67 -10.14 -1.58 -7.28
C THR A 67 -9.09 -0.90 -8.16
N PRO A 68 -8.54 -1.60 -9.19
CA PRO A 68 -7.58 -1.01 -10.10
C PRO A 68 -8.20 0.13 -10.92
N THR A 69 -7.40 1.14 -11.25
CA THR A 69 -7.70 2.11 -12.30
C THR A 69 -7.19 1.60 -13.65
N ALA A 70 -7.60 2.22 -14.76
CA ALA A 70 -7.09 1.82 -16.08
C ALA A 70 -5.54 1.88 -16.16
N PRO A 71 -4.85 2.93 -15.66
CA PRO A 71 -3.39 2.94 -15.57
C PRO A 71 -2.81 1.90 -14.60
N GLY A 72 -3.59 1.46 -13.61
CA GLY A 72 -3.17 0.50 -12.59
C GLY A 72 -3.29 -0.96 -13.02
N CYS A 73 -4.09 -1.28 -14.05
CA CYS A 73 -4.33 -2.66 -14.49
C CYS A 73 -3.08 -3.51 -14.73
N PRO A 74 -1.94 -2.99 -15.22
CA PRO A 74 -0.72 -3.78 -15.34
C PRO A 74 -0.17 -4.30 -14.00
N LEU A 75 -0.38 -3.56 -12.90
CA LEU A 75 0.08 -3.93 -11.56
C LEU A 75 -1.02 -4.60 -10.73
N PHE A 76 -2.28 -4.27 -11.00
CA PHE A 76 -3.47 -4.76 -10.33
C PHE A 76 -4.42 -5.34 -11.39
N PRO A 77 -4.22 -6.57 -11.87
CA PRO A 77 -5.00 -7.11 -12.99
C PRO A 77 -6.49 -7.32 -12.67
N ARG A 78 -6.84 -7.34 -11.40
CA ARG A 78 -8.21 -7.47 -10.89
C ARG A 78 -8.33 -6.83 -9.52
N PRO A 79 -9.56 -6.57 -9.02
CA PRO A 79 -9.78 -6.19 -7.62
C PRO A 79 -9.16 -7.23 -6.67
N MET A 80 -8.58 -6.74 -5.57
CA MET A 80 -7.94 -7.60 -4.57
C MET A 80 -8.18 -7.06 -3.17
N MET A 81 -8.18 -7.96 -2.19
CA MET A 81 -8.21 -7.59 -0.78
C MET A 81 -6.79 -7.30 -0.30
N ALA A 82 -6.59 -6.16 0.38
CA ALA A 82 -5.30 -5.78 0.95
C ALA A 82 -5.45 -5.44 2.43
N TYR A 83 -4.41 -5.73 3.21
CA TYR A 83 -4.38 -5.42 4.62
C TYR A 83 -4.12 -3.94 4.85
N GLN A 84 -4.94 -3.32 5.67
CA GLN A 84 -4.93 -1.90 6.01
C GLN A 84 -4.73 -1.71 7.51
N TRP A 85 -4.02 -0.65 7.89
CA TRP A 85 -3.94 -0.17 9.27
C TRP A 85 -3.62 1.32 9.31
N HIS A 86 -4.61 2.15 9.01
CA HIS A 86 -4.42 3.60 8.99
C HIS A 86 -5.72 4.36 9.34
N ARG A 87 -5.53 5.59 9.79
CA ARG A 87 -6.59 6.57 10.08
C ARG A 87 -6.57 7.75 9.13
N GLU A 88 -5.43 8.00 8.49
CA GLU A 88 -5.24 9.09 7.54
C GLU A 88 -5.05 8.51 6.13
N GLY A 89 -5.53 9.23 5.16
CA GLY A 89 -5.26 8.99 3.74
C GLY A 89 -4.63 10.23 3.12
N PHE A 90 -4.25 10.14 1.87
CA PHE A 90 -3.64 11.24 1.12
C PHE A 90 -4.46 11.59 -0.11
N ASP A 91 -4.48 12.87 -0.46
CA ASP A 91 -4.97 13.31 -1.76
C ASP A 91 -3.92 12.97 -2.83
N LEU A 92 -4.38 12.70 -4.05
CA LEU A 92 -3.47 12.39 -5.16
C LEU A 92 -2.63 13.63 -5.49
N PRO A 93 -1.28 13.56 -5.42
CA PRO A 93 -0.44 14.69 -5.80
C PRO A 93 -0.60 15.08 -7.27
N ASP A 94 -0.42 16.35 -7.59
CA ASP A 94 -0.42 16.83 -8.96
C ASP A 94 0.63 16.10 -9.81
N GLY A 95 0.21 15.65 -10.99
CA GLY A 95 1.06 14.88 -11.89
C GLY A 95 1.27 13.40 -11.51
N ALA A 96 0.72 12.94 -10.37
CA ALA A 96 0.73 11.53 -10.02
C ALA A 96 -0.33 10.74 -10.79
N THR A 97 -0.05 9.48 -11.03
CA THR A 97 -0.99 8.53 -11.63
C THR A 97 -1.62 7.66 -10.55
N LEU A 98 -2.94 7.71 -10.41
CA LEU A 98 -3.67 6.81 -9.52
C LEU A 98 -3.71 5.40 -10.11
N LEU A 99 -3.31 4.40 -9.33
CA LEU A 99 -3.21 3.00 -9.76
C LEU A 99 -4.32 2.12 -9.17
N ALA A 100 -4.67 2.35 -7.90
CA ALA A 100 -5.74 1.62 -7.22
C ALA A 100 -6.57 2.55 -6.33
N LYS A 101 -7.85 2.25 -6.21
CA LYS A 101 -8.84 2.96 -5.40
C LYS A 101 -9.36 2.07 -4.27
N GLY A 102 -9.78 2.71 -3.17
CA GLY A 102 -10.56 2.12 -2.09
C GLY A 102 -11.93 2.79 -1.94
N ASN A 103 -12.79 2.18 -1.14
CA ASN A 103 -14.14 2.71 -0.90
C ASN A 103 -14.16 3.74 0.24
N VAL A 104 -13.36 3.58 1.28
CA VAL A 104 -13.30 4.49 2.43
C VAL A 104 -12.29 5.59 2.16
N PHE A 105 -11.06 5.22 1.83
CA PHE A 105 -10.04 6.15 1.37
C PHE A 105 -9.80 5.94 -0.12
N PRO A 106 -10.07 6.97 -0.95
CA PRO A 106 -10.12 6.78 -2.40
C PRO A 106 -8.75 6.51 -3.06
N ASN A 107 -7.65 6.97 -2.46
CA ASN A 107 -6.32 6.85 -3.04
C ASN A 107 -5.53 5.76 -2.33
N GLN A 108 -5.41 4.59 -2.94
CA GLN A 108 -4.80 3.42 -2.34
C GLN A 108 -3.42 3.08 -2.90
N ALA A 109 -3.19 3.38 -4.16
CA ALA A 109 -1.88 3.26 -4.79
C ALA A 109 -1.69 4.32 -5.86
N CYS A 110 -0.53 4.95 -5.90
CA CYS A 110 -0.18 5.93 -6.92
C CYS A 110 1.28 5.78 -7.37
N ARG A 111 1.57 6.35 -8.56
CA ARG A 111 2.91 6.46 -9.09
C ARG A 111 3.23 7.91 -9.41
N VAL A 112 4.43 8.34 -9.06
CA VAL A 112 5.01 9.64 -9.37
C VAL A 112 6.21 9.42 -10.29
N GLY A 113 6.24 10.10 -11.43
CA GLY A 113 7.28 9.88 -12.43
C GLY A 113 7.34 8.42 -12.90
N ARG A 114 8.56 7.90 -13.04
CA ARG A 114 8.79 6.53 -13.57
C ARG A 114 8.80 5.44 -12.49
N ASN A 115 9.46 5.70 -11.36
CA ASN A 115 9.87 4.64 -10.42
C ASN A 115 9.50 4.94 -8.96
N ALA A 116 8.73 6.00 -8.66
CA ALA A 116 8.29 6.28 -7.30
C ALA A 116 6.84 5.83 -7.11
N TYR A 117 6.62 4.96 -6.14
CA TYR A 117 5.32 4.40 -5.82
C TYR A 117 4.93 4.71 -4.37
N GLY A 118 3.67 5.02 -4.16
CA GLY A 118 3.04 5.11 -2.85
C GLY A 118 1.87 4.16 -2.76
N ILE A 119 1.87 3.31 -1.73
CA ILE A 119 0.76 2.41 -1.42
C ILE A 119 0.27 2.66 0.00
N GLN A 120 -1.05 2.76 0.18
CA GLN A 120 -1.64 3.02 1.49
C GLN A 120 -1.72 1.76 2.35
N PHE A 121 -1.85 0.61 1.73
CA PHE A 121 -1.99 -0.70 2.35
C PHE A 121 -0.64 -1.35 2.70
N HIS A 122 -0.70 -2.45 3.44
CA HIS A 122 0.45 -3.14 4.03
C HIS A 122 0.63 -4.56 3.49
N PRO A 123 1.28 -4.77 2.34
CA PRO A 123 1.54 -6.10 1.83
C PRO A 123 2.66 -6.84 2.59
N GLU A 124 3.46 -6.10 3.38
CA GLU A 124 4.61 -6.60 4.12
C GLU A 124 4.25 -7.22 5.47
N VAL A 125 3.01 -7.04 5.94
CA VAL A 125 2.62 -7.42 7.30
C VAL A 125 2.52 -8.92 7.46
N THR A 126 3.36 -9.48 8.32
CA THR A 126 3.33 -10.89 8.72
C THR A 126 2.25 -11.16 9.77
N GLU A 127 1.91 -12.44 9.98
CA GLU A 127 0.97 -12.84 11.03
C GLU A 127 1.43 -12.37 12.43
N ALA A 128 2.72 -12.48 12.72
CA ALA A 128 3.27 -12.02 13.99
C ALA A 128 3.10 -10.50 14.19
N MET A 129 3.28 -9.72 13.12
CA MET A 129 3.04 -8.27 13.14
C MET A 129 1.56 -7.96 13.36
N ASN A 130 0.67 -8.60 12.61
CA ASN A 130 -0.78 -8.40 12.75
C ASN A 130 -1.24 -8.71 14.19
N ARG A 131 -0.86 -9.87 14.75
CA ARG A 131 -1.20 -10.24 16.13
C ARG A 131 -0.68 -9.21 17.14
N ARG A 132 0.53 -8.70 16.94
CA ARG A 132 1.13 -7.66 17.79
C ARG A 132 0.35 -6.34 17.69
N TRP A 133 0.00 -5.91 16.48
CA TRP A 133 -0.73 -4.67 16.25
C TRP A 133 -2.14 -4.74 16.84
N ALA A 134 -2.87 -5.81 16.56
CA ALA A 134 -4.21 -6.03 17.12
C ALA A 134 -4.23 -6.16 18.66
N THR A 135 -3.10 -6.49 19.28
CA THR A 135 -2.96 -6.51 20.74
C THR A 135 -2.60 -5.12 21.28
N ARG A 136 -1.57 -4.47 20.72
CA ARG A 136 -1.07 -3.19 21.23
C ARG A 136 -2.01 -2.01 20.97
N ALA A 137 -2.71 -2.07 19.85
CA ALA A 137 -3.66 -1.04 19.43
C ALA A 137 -5.11 -1.54 19.46
N ALA A 138 -5.44 -2.41 20.43
CA ALA A 138 -6.79 -2.98 20.59
C ALA A 138 -7.89 -1.91 20.69
N HIS A 139 -7.57 -0.74 21.25
CA HIS A 139 -8.50 0.39 21.32
C HIS A 139 -8.95 0.90 19.94
N MET A 140 -8.15 0.71 18.90
CA MET A 140 -8.51 1.12 17.53
C MET A 140 -9.51 0.17 16.86
N LEU A 141 -9.70 -1.03 17.40
CA LEU A 141 -10.61 -2.03 16.82
C LEU A 141 -12.09 -1.70 17.08
N SER A 142 -12.39 -0.72 17.92
CA SER A 142 -13.75 -0.19 18.15
C SER A 142 -14.07 1.04 17.29
N ASP A 143 -13.11 1.55 16.54
CA ASP A 143 -13.32 2.72 15.68
C ASP A 143 -14.17 2.37 14.45
N PRO A 144 -14.93 3.34 13.90
CA PRO A 144 -15.69 3.14 12.67
C PRO A 144 -14.81 2.61 11.53
N GLY A 145 -15.25 1.53 10.89
CA GLY A 145 -14.51 0.90 9.79
C GLY A 145 -13.49 -0.15 10.24
N ALA A 146 -13.09 -0.20 11.52
CA ALA A 146 -12.14 -1.22 11.97
C ALA A 146 -12.81 -2.61 12.03
N GLN A 147 -12.11 -3.62 11.51
CA GLN A 147 -12.53 -5.02 11.61
C GLN A 147 -12.08 -5.63 12.94
N SER A 148 -12.87 -6.55 13.47
CA SER A 148 -12.52 -7.30 14.67
C SER A 148 -11.25 -8.13 14.45
N ARG A 149 -10.61 -8.53 15.54
CA ARG A 149 -9.42 -9.38 15.48
C ARG A 149 -9.68 -10.69 14.74
N GLU A 150 -10.85 -11.28 14.98
CA GLU A 150 -11.28 -12.54 14.37
C GLU A 150 -11.46 -12.37 12.86
N ALA A 151 -12.09 -11.28 12.42
CA ALA A 151 -12.27 -10.95 11.01
C ALA A 151 -10.92 -10.71 10.32
N GLN A 152 -9.97 -10.05 10.99
CA GLN A 152 -8.62 -9.86 10.45
C GLN A 152 -7.87 -11.19 10.31
N LEU A 153 -7.96 -12.10 11.28
CA LEU A 153 -7.33 -13.43 11.20
C LEU A 153 -7.94 -14.30 10.09
N GLU A 154 -9.24 -14.21 9.92
CA GLU A 154 -9.92 -14.90 8.81
C GLU A 154 -9.50 -14.26 7.45
N GLY A 155 -9.45 -12.93 7.36
CA GLY A 155 -8.96 -12.23 6.17
C GLY A 155 -7.55 -12.66 5.79
N ARG A 156 -6.66 -12.86 6.76
CA ARG A 156 -5.31 -13.38 6.51
C ARG A 156 -5.34 -14.74 5.83
N ARG A 157 -6.15 -15.65 6.36
CA ARG A 157 -6.28 -17.00 5.82
C ARG A 157 -6.79 -17.00 4.37
N LEU A 158 -7.64 -16.02 4.03
CA LEU A 158 -8.27 -15.93 2.71
C LEU A 158 -7.45 -15.16 1.68
N TYR A 159 -6.69 -14.14 2.10
CA TYR A 159 -6.18 -13.13 1.18
C TYR A 159 -4.66 -12.95 1.19
N ASP A 160 -3.95 -13.44 2.23
CA ASP A 160 -2.49 -13.18 2.35
C ASP A 160 -1.68 -13.77 1.21
N ASP A 161 -2.03 -14.98 0.74
CA ASP A 161 -1.27 -15.61 -0.35
C ASP A 161 -1.35 -14.75 -1.63
N ALA A 162 -2.55 -14.28 -1.98
CA ALA A 162 -2.74 -13.41 -3.14
C ALA A 162 -2.05 -12.04 -2.97
N LEU A 163 -2.05 -11.48 -1.75
CA LEU A 163 -1.38 -10.23 -1.45
C LEU A 163 0.15 -10.38 -1.52
N ARG A 164 0.69 -11.51 -1.09
CA ARG A 164 2.11 -11.83 -1.19
C ARG A 164 2.54 -12.02 -2.65
N GLU A 165 1.78 -12.79 -3.41
CA GLU A 165 2.04 -12.97 -4.86
C GLU A 165 2.02 -11.61 -5.59
N TRP A 166 1.11 -10.73 -5.21
CA TRP A 166 1.09 -9.37 -5.72
C TRP A 166 2.36 -8.61 -5.36
N LEU A 167 2.82 -8.68 -4.11
CA LEU A 167 4.04 -7.98 -3.67
C LEU A 167 5.27 -8.47 -4.42
N ASP A 168 5.44 -9.78 -4.57
CA ASP A 168 6.56 -10.38 -5.30
C ASP A 168 6.55 -9.90 -6.77
N SER A 169 5.39 -9.97 -7.43
CA SER A 169 5.22 -9.48 -8.81
C SER A 169 5.47 -7.98 -8.95
N PHE A 170 5.07 -7.20 -7.96
CA PHE A 170 5.33 -5.75 -7.91
C PHE A 170 6.82 -5.47 -7.75
N LEU A 171 7.51 -6.17 -6.88
CA LEU A 171 8.96 -6.00 -6.66
C LEU A 171 9.75 -6.35 -7.93
N ASP A 172 9.40 -7.43 -8.61
CA ASP A 172 10.01 -7.82 -9.89
C ASP A 172 9.78 -6.77 -10.99
N HIS A 173 8.61 -6.13 -11.00
CA HIS A 173 8.31 -5.03 -11.92
C HIS A 173 9.07 -3.74 -11.58
N TRP A 174 9.16 -3.42 -10.29
CA TRP A 174 9.70 -2.14 -9.81
C TRP A 174 11.23 -2.11 -9.77
N LEU A 175 11.86 -3.22 -9.38
CA LEU A 175 13.31 -3.30 -9.27
C LEU A 175 13.90 -3.84 -10.58
N PRO A 176 14.94 -3.19 -11.13
CA PRO A 176 15.63 -3.74 -12.27
C PRO A 176 16.27 -5.10 -11.89
N PRO A 177 16.38 -6.04 -12.83
CA PRO A 177 17.12 -7.27 -12.59
C PRO A 177 18.53 -6.94 -12.07
N LEU A 178 18.97 -7.64 -11.05
CA LEU A 178 20.37 -7.53 -10.62
C LEU A 178 21.26 -8.01 -11.77
N ASP A 179 22.26 -7.22 -12.16
CA ASP A 179 23.19 -7.55 -13.24
C ASP A 179 23.77 -8.97 -13.00
N GLY A 180 23.47 -9.89 -13.91
CA GLY A 180 23.90 -11.28 -13.85
C GLY A 180 22.88 -12.29 -13.29
N ALA A 181 21.72 -11.90 -12.83
CA ALA A 181 20.63 -12.84 -12.51
C ALA A 181 19.89 -13.22 -13.80
N PRO A 182 19.68 -14.53 -14.10
CA PRO A 182 18.83 -14.92 -15.22
C PRO A 182 17.41 -14.37 -14.98
N ALA A 183 16.83 -13.75 -16.03
CA ALA A 183 15.44 -13.31 -15.98
C ALA A 183 14.57 -14.46 -15.49
N ALA A 184 13.84 -14.25 -14.40
CA ALA A 184 12.87 -15.22 -13.93
C ALA A 184 11.89 -15.45 -15.08
N THR A 185 11.91 -16.65 -15.67
CA THR A 185 10.93 -17.04 -16.67
C THR A 185 9.58 -17.04 -15.99
N SER A 186 8.78 -16.02 -16.23
CA SER A 186 7.37 -16.00 -15.82
C SER A 186 6.67 -17.15 -16.52
N GLY A 187 6.56 -18.26 -15.82
CA GLY A 187 5.70 -19.37 -16.22
C GLY A 187 4.25 -18.90 -16.12
N ALA A 188 3.74 -18.29 -17.18
CA ALA A 188 2.32 -18.14 -17.37
C ALA A 188 1.72 -19.54 -17.50
N ALA A 189 1.40 -20.18 -16.38
CA ALA A 189 0.60 -21.39 -16.35
C ALA A 189 -0.80 -21.00 -16.84
N ALA A 190 -1.05 -21.31 -18.12
CA ALA A 190 -2.38 -21.25 -18.71
C ALA A 190 -3.32 -22.12 -17.86
N LEU A 191 -4.19 -21.47 -17.06
CA LEU A 191 -5.27 -22.14 -16.35
C LEU A 191 -6.19 -22.78 -17.38
N ARG A 192 -6.09 -24.11 -17.54
CA ARG A 192 -7.06 -24.94 -18.24
C ARG A 192 -8.40 -24.85 -17.48
N GLN A 193 -9.39 -24.33 -18.17
CA GLN A 193 -10.77 -24.39 -17.69
C GLN A 193 -11.21 -25.86 -17.64
N PRO A 194 -11.87 -26.31 -16.55
CA PRO A 194 -12.57 -27.60 -16.59
C PRO A 194 -13.83 -27.45 -17.46
N ALA A 195 -13.96 -28.31 -18.45
CA ALA A 195 -15.18 -28.45 -19.20
C ALA A 195 -16.26 -29.06 -18.31
N PHE A 196 -17.37 -28.35 -18.12
CA PHE A 196 -18.59 -28.92 -17.56
C PHE A 196 -19.36 -29.63 -18.69
N SER A 197 -19.52 -30.92 -18.51
CA SER A 197 -20.52 -31.75 -19.20
C SER A 197 -21.80 -31.74 -18.41
#